data_5cfef9ea1b376659253e2a365fdbcf69
#
_entry.id   5cfef9ea1b376659253e2a365fdbcf69
#
_cell.length_a   1.000
_cell.length_b   1.000
_cell.length_c   1.000
_cell.angle_alpha   90.00
_cell.angle_beta   90.00
_cell.angle_gamma   90.00
#
_symmetry.space_group_name_H-M   'P 1'
#
loop_
_entity.id
_entity.type
_entity.pdbx_description
1 polymer ?
#
loop_
_entity_poly.entity_id
_entity_poly.type
_entity_poly.pdbx_seq_one_letter_code
_entity_poly.pdbx_strand_id
1 'polypeptide(L)'
;FFIELYRIKQYLSDPNLTICIADIAVENLRYCAKDMKRRKSDRKVTVPTSLLQLTYLEDSNSYRCFIPEGLPETFTLKEFRKCMRSGDASIAIRILLYVGVIDYAGKRGNEYLYRIT
;
A
#
# COMPACT_ATOMS: atom_id res chain seq x y z
N PHE A 1 -2.87 -2.25 2.98
CA PHE A 1 -1.74 -3.16 3.27
C PHE A 1 -0.41 -2.43 3.59
N PHE A 2 -0.26 -1.18 3.21
CA PHE A 2 0.97 -0.42 3.50
C PHE A 2 1.24 -0.28 5.00
N ILE A 3 0.19 -0.11 5.81
CA ILE A 3 0.33 0.00 7.28
C ILE A 3 0.86 -1.30 7.85
N GLU A 4 0.38 -2.43 7.40
CA GLU A 4 0.83 -3.75 7.83
C GLU A 4 2.29 -3.98 7.46
N LEU A 5 2.69 -3.63 6.23
CA LEU A 5 4.08 -3.71 5.80
C LEU A 5 4.98 -2.81 6.65
N TYR A 6 4.52 -1.60 6.97
CA TYR A 6 5.30 -0.67 7.77
C TYR A 6 5.55 -1.19 9.19
N ARG A 7 4.58 -1.87 9.78
CA ARG A 7 4.72 -2.47 11.12
C ARG A 7 5.80 -3.53 11.18
N ILE A 8 6.04 -4.24 10.09
CA ILE A 8 7.05 -5.29 10.00
C ILE A 8 8.27 -4.88 9.17
N LYS A 9 8.50 -3.57 9.00
CA LYS A 9 9.51 -3.04 8.10
C LYS A 9 10.91 -3.60 8.33
N GLN A 10 11.26 -3.92 9.57
CA GLN A 10 12.56 -4.48 9.93
C GLN A 10 12.83 -5.86 9.32
N TYR A 11 11.78 -6.56 8.90
CA TYR A 11 11.88 -7.89 8.28
C TYR A 11 11.81 -7.86 6.75
N LEU A 12 11.50 -6.71 6.15
CA LEU A 12 11.26 -6.61 4.70
C LEU A 12 12.52 -6.88 3.87
N SER A 13 13.70 -6.71 4.46
CA SER A 13 14.98 -7.01 3.80
C SER A 13 15.53 -8.39 4.15
N ASP A 14 14.80 -9.19 4.91
CA ASP A 14 15.22 -10.54 5.27
C ASP A 14 15.12 -11.45 4.04
N PRO A 15 16.24 -12.10 3.61
CA PRO A 15 16.22 -12.98 2.45
C PRO A 15 15.36 -14.22 2.61
N ASN A 16 15.01 -14.58 3.85
CA ASN A 16 14.16 -15.74 4.15
C ASN A 16 12.67 -15.39 4.17
N LEU A 17 12.32 -14.11 4.00
CA LEU A 17 10.93 -13.66 4.01
C LEU A 17 10.46 -13.37 2.58
N THR A 18 9.36 -14.01 2.19
CA THR A 18 8.61 -13.67 0.99
C THR A 18 7.21 -13.27 1.40
N ILE A 19 6.77 -12.09 0.94
CA ILE A 19 5.42 -11.60 1.21
C ILE A 19 4.60 -11.78 -0.06
N CYS A 20 3.43 -12.37 0.07
CA CYS A 20 2.46 -12.48 -1.01
C CYS A 20 1.27 -11.57 -0.73
N ILE A 21 1.02 -10.64 -1.64
CA ILE A 21 -0.16 -9.79 -1.59
C ILE A 21 -1.18 -10.35 -2.56
N ALA A 22 -2.33 -10.76 -2.04
CA ALA A 22 -3.43 -11.28 -2.83
C ALA A 22 -4.49 -10.19 -3.00
N ASP A 23 -4.67 -9.73 -4.22
CA ASP A 23 -5.77 -8.84 -4.57
C ASP A 23 -6.99 -9.70 -4.86
N ILE A 24 -8.02 -9.56 -4.04
CA ILE A 24 -9.24 -10.34 -4.15
C ILE A 24 -10.44 -9.44 -4.37
N ALA A 25 -11.38 -9.91 -5.18
CA ALA A 25 -12.70 -9.31 -5.23
C ALA A 25 -13.50 -9.80 -4.03
N VAL A 26 -14.23 -8.89 -3.40
CA VAL A 26 -15.05 -9.21 -2.24
C VAL A 26 -16.47 -8.70 -2.45
N GLU A 27 -17.41 -9.40 -1.85
CA GLU A 27 -18.80 -8.98 -1.78
C GLU A 27 -19.14 -8.63 -0.33
N ASN A 28 -19.68 -7.44 -0.14
CA ASN A 28 -20.12 -6.98 1.18
C ASN A 28 -21.60 -7.28 1.34
N LEU A 29 -21.90 -8.25 2.18
CA LEU A 29 -23.27 -8.61 2.49
C LEU A 29 -23.69 -7.93 3.78
N ARG A 30 -24.81 -7.20 3.71
CA ARG A 30 -25.44 -6.61 4.87
C ARG A 30 -26.56 -7.50 5.35
N TYR A 31 -26.54 -7.80 6.61
CA TYR A 31 -27.53 -8.62 7.24
C TYR A 31 -28.59 -7.72 7.88
N CYS A 32 -29.80 -7.68 7.30
CA CYS A 32 -30.92 -6.93 7.87
C CYS A 32 -31.75 -7.82 8.77
N ALA A 33 -31.93 -7.42 10.02
CA ALA A 33 -32.83 -8.13 10.91
C ALA A 33 -34.29 -7.78 10.57
N LYS A 34 -35.18 -8.78 10.69
CA LYS A 34 -36.62 -8.56 10.53
C LYS A 34 -37.19 -7.56 11.54
N ASP A 35 -36.64 -7.54 12.75
CA ASP A 35 -37.02 -6.60 13.79
C ASP A 35 -36.04 -5.44 13.86
N MET A 36 -36.33 -4.37 13.14
CA MET A 36 -35.51 -3.16 13.04
C MET A 36 -35.47 -2.33 14.32
N LYS A 37 -36.44 -2.54 15.24
CA LYS A 37 -36.53 -1.74 16.46
C LYS A 37 -35.40 -1.98 17.45
N ARG A 38 -34.76 -3.12 17.40
CA ARG A 38 -33.70 -3.53 18.33
C ARG A 38 -32.30 -3.39 17.72
N ARG A 39 -32.17 -2.98 16.46
CA ARG A 39 -30.89 -2.89 15.80
C ARG A 39 -30.43 -1.46 15.65
N LYS A 40 -29.21 -1.23 16.09
CA LYS A 40 -28.54 0.05 15.90
C LYS A 40 -27.72 0.08 14.61
N SER A 41 -27.31 -1.08 14.07
CA SER A 41 -26.54 -1.19 12.84
C SER A 41 -26.73 -2.55 12.21
N ASP A 42 -26.65 -2.62 10.88
CA ASP A 42 -26.64 -3.87 10.14
C ASP A 42 -25.31 -4.58 10.29
N ARG A 43 -25.33 -5.91 10.33
CA ARG A 43 -24.11 -6.70 10.24
C ARG A 43 -23.62 -6.68 8.80
N LYS A 44 -22.34 -6.44 8.67
CA LYS A 44 -21.65 -6.47 7.38
C LYS A 44 -20.75 -7.71 7.32
N VAL A 45 -20.99 -8.56 6.35
CA VAL A 45 -20.16 -9.73 6.08
C VAL A 45 -19.42 -9.49 4.77
N THR A 46 -18.10 -9.67 4.80
CA THR A 46 -17.26 -9.59 3.61
C THR A 46 -16.89 -10.99 3.17
N VAL A 47 -17.26 -11.33 1.93
CA VAL A 47 -17.04 -12.68 1.35
C VAL A 47 -16.11 -12.54 0.15
N PRO A 48 -14.95 -13.24 0.14
CA PRO A 48 -14.12 -13.29 -1.05
C PRO A 48 -14.85 -14.02 -2.19
N THR A 49 -14.87 -13.40 -3.38
CA THR A 49 -15.55 -13.98 -4.54
C THR A 49 -14.59 -14.47 -5.61
N SER A 50 -13.45 -13.80 -5.80
CA SER A 50 -12.44 -14.22 -6.77
C SER A 50 -11.07 -13.67 -6.44
N LEU A 51 -10.03 -14.35 -6.92
CA LEU A 51 -8.67 -13.87 -6.88
C LEU A 51 -8.38 -13.06 -8.15
N LEU A 52 -8.01 -11.79 -7.98
CA LEU A 52 -7.70 -10.89 -9.09
C LEU A 52 -6.23 -10.94 -9.48
N GLN A 53 -5.33 -10.89 -8.50
CA GLN A 53 -3.90 -10.82 -8.73
C GLN A 53 -3.13 -11.29 -7.50
N LEU A 54 -1.95 -11.89 -7.74
CA LEU A 54 -0.96 -12.17 -6.72
C LEU A 54 0.30 -11.36 -6.99
N THR A 55 0.82 -10.71 -5.97
CA THR A 55 2.08 -9.98 -6.03
C THR A 55 3.01 -10.55 -4.98
N TYR A 56 4.22 -10.93 -5.40
CA TYR A 56 5.23 -11.49 -4.50
C TYR A 56 6.32 -10.46 -4.24
N LEU A 57 6.64 -10.25 -2.97
CA LEU A 57 7.72 -9.37 -2.53
C LEU A 57 8.85 -10.26 -1.97
N GLU A 58 9.84 -10.54 -2.81
CA GLU A 58 10.94 -11.44 -2.47
C GLU A 58 12.22 -10.71 -2.13
N ASP A 59 12.46 -9.56 -2.77
CA ASP A 59 13.64 -8.73 -2.58
C ASP A 59 13.30 -7.24 -2.71
N SER A 60 14.31 -6.39 -2.58
CA SER A 60 14.11 -4.93 -2.68
C SER A 60 13.54 -4.51 -4.03
N ASN A 61 13.93 -5.16 -5.12
CA ASN A 61 13.43 -4.85 -6.46
C ASN A 61 11.93 -5.13 -6.61
N SER A 62 11.40 -6.11 -5.89
CA SER A 62 9.97 -6.42 -5.93
C SER A 62 9.11 -5.25 -5.48
N TYR A 63 9.64 -4.39 -4.61
CA TYR A 63 8.92 -3.21 -4.11
C TYR A 63 8.78 -2.10 -5.14
N ARG A 64 9.47 -2.17 -6.27
CA ARG A 64 9.30 -1.21 -7.37
C ARG A 64 7.89 -1.22 -7.96
N CYS A 65 7.13 -2.29 -7.77
CA CYS A 65 5.74 -2.36 -8.20
C CYS A 65 4.83 -1.33 -7.51
N PHE A 66 5.25 -0.80 -6.36
CA PHE A 66 4.51 0.24 -5.64
C PHE A 66 4.82 1.66 -6.11
N ILE A 67 5.80 1.82 -7.00
CA ILE A 67 6.12 3.13 -7.58
C ILE A 67 5.09 3.43 -8.66
N PRO A 68 4.30 4.52 -8.53
CA PRO A 68 3.33 4.86 -9.55
C PRO A 68 4.02 5.33 -10.82
N GLU A 69 3.33 5.15 -11.95
CA GLU A 69 3.78 5.65 -13.23
C GLU A 69 3.60 7.17 -13.34
N GLY A 70 4.41 7.79 -14.19
CA GLY A 70 4.29 9.22 -14.47
C GLY A 70 5.04 10.13 -13.52
N LEU A 71 5.86 9.57 -12.61
CA LEU A 71 6.71 10.37 -11.74
C LEU A 71 7.89 10.97 -12.50
N PRO A 72 8.27 12.25 -12.18
CA PRO A 72 9.51 12.82 -12.68
C PRO A 72 10.73 12.13 -12.07
N GLU A 73 11.92 12.45 -12.56
CA GLU A 73 13.18 11.92 -12.06
C GLU A 73 13.36 12.17 -10.56
N THR A 74 13.03 13.37 -10.11
CA THR A 74 12.91 13.71 -8.70
C THR A 74 11.48 14.14 -8.40
N PHE A 75 10.96 13.73 -7.28
CA PHE A 75 9.55 13.98 -6.93
C PHE A 75 9.37 14.26 -5.45
N THR A 76 8.31 15.00 -5.12
CA THR A 76 7.88 15.25 -3.74
C THR A 76 6.80 14.26 -3.32
N LEU A 77 6.47 14.24 -2.02
CA LEU A 77 5.35 13.47 -1.51
C LEU A 77 4.03 13.84 -2.20
N LYS A 78 3.83 15.12 -2.49
CA LYS A 78 2.60 15.58 -3.18
C LYS A 78 2.50 15.02 -4.59
N GLU A 79 3.61 15.01 -5.33
CA GLU A 79 3.67 14.46 -6.68
C GLU A 79 3.43 12.95 -6.65
N PHE A 80 4.03 12.25 -5.70
CA PHE A 80 3.82 10.83 -5.51
C PHE A 80 2.34 10.52 -5.21
N ARG A 81 1.74 11.29 -4.31
CA ARG A 81 0.33 11.13 -3.94
C ARG A 81 -0.61 11.32 -5.13
N LYS A 82 -0.33 12.30 -5.99
CA LYS A 82 -1.13 12.53 -7.19
C LYS A 82 -1.10 11.37 -8.17
N CYS A 83 0.03 10.67 -8.25
CA CYS A 83 0.19 9.52 -9.14
C CYS A 83 -0.33 8.21 -8.55
N MET A 84 -0.50 8.12 -7.23
CA MET A 84 -1.07 6.95 -6.58
C MET A 84 -2.59 6.88 -6.80
N ARG A 85 -3.07 5.68 -7.04
CA ARG A 85 -4.52 5.44 -7.18
C ARG A 85 -5.19 5.28 -5.83
N SER A 86 -4.51 4.66 -4.87
CA SER A 86 -5.05 4.41 -3.53
C SER A 86 -3.93 4.18 -2.53
N GLY A 87 -4.26 4.28 -1.25
CA GLY A 87 -3.33 4.01 -0.16
C GLY A 87 -2.70 5.28 0.40
N ASP A 88 -1.92 5.10 1.46
CA ASP A 88 -1.22 6.19 2.14
C ASP A 88 0.15 6.43 1.51
N ALA A 89 0.28 7.53 0.78
CA ALA A 89 1.52 7.90 0.09
C ALA A 89 2.68 8.11 1.06
N SER A 90 2.44 8.67 2.23
CA SER A 90 3.47 8.91 3.24
C SER A 90 4.08 7.60 3.74
N ILE A 91 3.24 6.62 4.05
CA ILE A 91 3.70 5.30 4.50
C ILE A 91 4.37 4.55 3.35
N ALA A 92 3.83 4.62 2.14
CA ALA A 92 4.43 4.00 0.97
C ALA A 92 5.86 4.51 0.72
N ILE A 93 6.08 5.82 0.79
CA ILE A 93 7.41 6.41 0.64
C ILE A 93 8.36 5.92 1.74
N ARG A 94 7.90 5.85 2.98
CA ARG A 94 8.72 5.35 4.09
C ARG A 94 9.15 3.90 3.88
N ILE A 95 8.26 3.06 3.40
CA ILE A 95 8.57 1.67 3.07
C ILE A 95 9.61 1.61 1.95
N LEU A 96 9.41 2.36 0.87
CA LEU A 96 10.32 2.38 -0.27
C LEU A 96 11.71 2.91 0.10
N LEU A 97 11.78 3.92 0.97
CA LEU A 97 13.05 4.40 1.53
C LEU A 97 13.73 3.31 2.36
N TYR A 98 12.99 2.62 3.19
CA TYR A 98 13.52 1.60 4.08
C TYR A 98 14.12 0.43 3.30
N VAL A 99 13.47 -0.02 2.23
CA VAL A 99 13.98 -1.11 1.40
C VAL A 99 15.02 -0.65 0.36
N GLY A 100 15.23 0.66 0.23
CA GLY A 100 16.29 1.20 -0.63
C GLY A 100 15.91 1.35 -2.10
N VAL A 101 14.65 1.29 -2.44
CA VAL A 101 14.15 1.46 -3.83
C VAL A 101 14.13 2.93 -4.24
N ILE A 102 13.93 3.83 -3.28
CA ILE A 102 14.04 5.27 -3.49
C ILE A 102 15.01 5.87 -2.47
N ASP A 103 15.57 7.02 -2.80
CA ASP A 103 16.47 7.77 -1.93
C ASP A 103 16.07 9.22 -1.84
N TYR A 104 16.59 9.91 -0.82
CA TYR A 104 16.50 11.35 -0.74
C TYR A 104 17.36 11.99 -1.82
N ALA A 105 16.78 12.93 -2.55
CA ALA A 105 17.48 13.68 -3.60
C ALA A 105 17.74 15.14 -3.22
N GLY A 106 17.26 15.59 -2.05
CA GLY A 106 17.40 16.95 -1.59
C GLY A 106 16.09 17.55 -1.11
N LYS A 107 15.95 18.86 -1.25
CA LYS A 107 14.75 19.60 -0.86
C LYS A 107 14.37 20.60 -1.94
N ARG A 108 13.07 20.84 -2.09
CA ARG A 108 12.50 21.92 -2.87
C ARG A 108 11.70 22.80 -1.92
N GLY A 109 12.30 23.90 -1.44
CA GLY A 109 11.71 24.68 -0.35
C GLY A 109 11.69 23.87 0.94
N ASN A 110 10.51 23.68 1.51
CA ASN A 110 10.32 22.86 2.71
C ASN A 110 9.98 21.39 2.43
N GLU A 111 9.86 21.01 1.17
CA GLU A 111 9.50 19.67 0.75
C GLU A 111 10.73 18.81 0.46
N TYR A 112 10.74 17.58 0.93
CA TYR A 112 11.76 16.61 0.56
C TYR A 112 11.56 16.14 -0.88
N LEU A 113 12.69 16.02 -1.59
CA LEU A 113 12.74 15.40 -2.91
C LEU A 113 13.24 13.97 -2.78
N TYR A 114 12.63 13.08 -3.56
CA TYR A 114 12.99 11.67 -3.64
C TYR A 114 13.34 11.31 -5.08
N ARG A 115 14.15 10.29 -5.25
CA ARG A 115 14.47 9.73 -6.57
C ARG A 115 14.44 8.21 -6.51
N ILE A 116 14.18 7.58 -7.65
CA ILE A 116 14.25 6.13 -7.80
C ILE A 116 15.71 5.72 -7.96
N THR A 117 16.16 4.77 -7.17
CA THR A 117 17.53 4.26 -7.26
C THR A 117 17.74 3.30 -8.42
#